data_9b1ae325baa30b2ca4435e754e8097ad
#
_entry.id   9b1ae325baa30b2ca4435e754e8097ad
#
_cell.length_a   1.000
_cell.length_b   1.000
_cell.length_c   1.000
_cell.angle_alpha   90.00
_cell.angle_beta   90.00
_cell.angle_gamma   90.00
#
_symmetry.space_group_name_H-M   'P 1'
#
loop_
_entity.id
_entity.type
_entity.pdbx_description
1 polymer ?
#
loop_
_entity_poly.entity_id
_entity_poly.type
_entity_poly.pdbx_seq_one_letter_code
_entity_poly.pdbx_strand_id
1 'polypeptide(L)'
;MPSKVKQPPLKRINKRRLLQTPRGMKDILPEDYLYYDYLIEVTKKTLEFYNFRRCEPPVLEKAELYNKSIGSNTDIVEKEMYTLKTKEEGEFLALRPEYTAGIVRAYIENGMFNWPQPIKLYSFGPVFRHEKPQAGRYRQFYQLNIESIGDASSALDAEVILASRAFLENLGFNQSDLEIRINSIGCNRCRPLYIRALVRYCKQHLKDICKDCQKRLKTNPLRVLDCKNPKCVVIKEKAPSFLDYLCGDCKDHFKNVLDILDNVGVSYVLDKTLVRGLDYYSRTVFEIRKKEKETSLSLAGGGRYDYLVKLLGGLDRPAVGVAFGVERLVEELKVIKKKFEFPKPKVFLIQIGDAAKKQAFILLEKLRKANILTEANLEKDNINSQIKNADRVNAPYALILGQQEVLDGMIILKDMTSGLQETIPLERIIEELKKRLVRKF
;
A
#
# COMPACT_ATOMS: atom_id res chain seq x y z
N MET A 1 19.68 40.23 5.35
CA MET A 1 19.46 39.34 4.18
C MET A 1 20.54 38.28 4.19
N PRO A 2 20.24 36.98 4.40
CA PRO A 2 21.27 35.94 4.37
C PRO A 2 21.63 35.61 2.92
N SER A 3 22.92 35.63 2.63
CA SER A 3 23.53 35.34 1.33
C SER A 3 23.23 33.90 0.90
N LYS A 4 22.63 33.76 -0.28
CA LYS A 4 22.43 32.46 -0.94
C LYS A 4 23.80 31.83 -1.23
N VAL A 5 24.13 30.79 -0.50
CA VAL A 5 25.28 29.92 -0.83
C VAL A 5 24.98 29.25 -2.16
N LYS A 6 25.71 29.64 -3.21
CA LYS A 6 25.67 28.99 -4.53
C LYS A 6 26.24 27.57 -4.37
N GLN A 7 25.40 26.57 -4.53
CA GLN A 7 25.88 25.20 -4.70
C GLN A 7 26.72 25.08 -5.98
N PRO A 8 27.84 24.37 -5.95
CA PRO A 8 28.66 24.18 -7.16
C PRO A 8 27.82 23.44 -8.22
N PRO A 9 27.99 23.75 -9.52
CA PRO A 9 27.23 23.13 -10.58
C PRO A 9 27.52 21.64 -10.62
N LEU A 10 26.48 20.83 -10.44
CA LEU A 10 26.54 19.38 -10.63
C LEU A 10 27.04 19.11 -12.04
N LYS A 11 28.17 18.38 -12.17
CA LYS A 11 28.69 17.92 -13.48
C LYS A 11 27.53 17.22 -14.20
N ARG A 12 27.19 17.68 -15.41
CA ARG A 12 26.17 17.06 -16.25
C ARG A 12 26.59 15.63 -16.57
N ILE A 13 26.06 14.67 -15.85
CA ILE A 13 26.23 13.25 -16.15
C ILE A 13 25.42 12.95 -17.41
N ASN A 14 26.04 12.33 -18.40
CA ASN A 14 25.38 11.98 -19.65
C ASN A 14 24.32 10.90 -19.39
N LYS A 15 23.04 11.29 -19.26
CA LYS A 15 21.91 10.44 -18.92
C LYS A 15 21.74 9.19 -19.80
N ARG A 16 22.30 9.19 -21.02
CA ARG A 16 22.24 8.04 -21.95
C ARG A 16 23.16 6.86 -21.57
N ARG A 17 24.09 7.02 -20.63
CA ARG A 17 25.04 5.98 -20.17
C ARG A 17 24.72 5.43 -18.78
N LEU A 18 23.72 5.96 -18.09
CA LEU A 18 23.34 5.49 -16.76
C LEU A 18 22.33 4.34 -16.88
N LEU A 19 22.56 3.29 -16.11
CA LEU A 19 21.53 2.28 -15.87
C LEU A 19 20.34 2.94 -15.18
N GLN A 20 19.16 2.64 -15.66
CA GLN A 20 17.91 3.18 -15.15
C GLN A 20 16.98 2.04 -14.75
N THR A 21 16.04 2.33 -13.87
CA THR A 21 14.95 1.38 -13.53
C THR A 21 14.16 1.00 -14.77
N PRO A 22 13.60 -0.21 -14.84
CA PRO A 22 12.69 -0.62 -15.90
C PRO A 22 11.52 0.36 -16.04
N ARG A 23 11.07 0.57 -17.26
CA ARG A 23 9.96 1.50 -17.54
C ARG A 23 8.70 1.13 -16.74
N GLY A 24 8.16 2.07 -16.00
CA GLY A 24 6.97 1.88 -15.17
C GLY A 24 7.26 1.32 -13.77
N MET A 25 8.52 1.13 -13.43
CA MET A 25 8.99 0.83 -12.07
C MET A 25 9.77 2.03 -11.54
N LYS A 26 9.79 2.21 -10.22
CA LYS A 26 10.53 3.30 -9.55
C LYS A 26 11.17 2.81 -8.26
N ASP A 27 12.27 3.45 -7.89
CA ASP A 27 12.83 3.33 -6.56
C ASP A 27 11.91 4.07 -5.56
N ILE A 28 11.74 3.51 -4.38
CA ILE A 28 11.12 4.20 -3.25
C ILE A 28 12.28 4.78 -2.43
N LEU A 29 12.44 6.11 -2.49
CA LEU A 29 13.51 6.79 -1.78
C LEU A 29 13.20 6.90 -0.29
N PRO A 30 14.22 7.16 0.59
CA PRO A 30 14.03 7.19 2.03
C PRO A 30 12.89 8.11 2.49
N GLU A 31 12.76 9.30 1.90
CA GLU A 31 11.71 10.27 2.26
C GLU A 31 10.30 9.76 1.92
N ASP A 32 10.17 9.03 0.81
CA ASP A 32 8.91 8.38 0.44
C ASP A 32 8.63 7.16 1.32
N TYR A 33 9.69 6.43 1.74
CA TYR A 33 9.56 5.22 2.55
C TYR A 33 8.92 5.50 3.91
N LEU A 34 9.10 6.70 4.47
CA LEU A 34 8.41 7.13 5.70
C LEU A 34 6.88 7.05 5.60
N TYR A 35 6.32 7.29 4.41
CA TYR A 35 4.88 7.12 4.17
C TYR A 35 4.47 5.64 4.17
N TYR A 36 5.31 4.75 3.63
CA TYR A 36 5.04 3.31 3.65
C TYR A 36 5.10 2.75 5.07
N ASP A 37 6.08 3.16 5.87
CA ASP A 37 6.19 2.76 7.28
C ASP A 37 4.97 3.22 8.08
N TYR A 38 4.53 4.46 7.87
CA TYR A 38 3.31 4.98 8.48
C TYR A 38 2.08 4.18 8.06
N LEU A 39 1.93 3.87 6.77
CA LEU A 39 0.83 3.05 6.28
C LEU A 39 0.82 1.65 6.91
N ILE A 40 1.98 1.01 7.05
CA ILE A 40 2.12 -0.30 7.71
C ILE A 40 1.71 -0.21 9.18
N GLU A 41 2.14 0.84 9.90
CA GLU A 41 1.80 1.04 11.31
C GLU A 41 0.29 1.21 11.51
N VAL A 42 -0.34 2.08 10.72
CA VAL A 42 -1.78 2.33 10.77
C VAL A 42 -2.56 1.07 10.36
N THR A 43 -2.11 0.35 9.31
CA THR A 43 -2.67 -0.93 8.90
C THR A 43 -2.72 -1.91 10.06
N LYS A 44 -1.58 -2.12 10.71
CA LYS A 44 -1.47 -3.04 11.83
C LYS A 44 -2.45 -2.68 12.95
N LYS A 45 -2.42 -1.43 13.44
CA LYS A 45 -3.29 -0.95 14.52
C LYS A 45 -4.77 -1.08 14.19
N THR A 46 -5.16 -0.71 12.97
CA THR A 46 -6.57 -0.76 12.56
C THR A 46 -7.06 -2.20 12.41
N LEU A 47 -6.29 -3.05 11.75
CA LEU A 47 -6.72 -4.39 11.41
C LEU A 47 -6.66 -5.37 12.60
N GLU A 48 -5.77 -5.13 13.58
CA GLU A 48 -5.75 -5.85 14.85
C GLU A 48 -7.10 -5.68 15.61
N PHE A 49 -7.71 -4.49 15.55
CA PHE A 49 -9.03 -4.25 16.15
C PHE A 49 -10.12 -5.16 15.55
N TYR A 50 -10.07 -5.40 14.23
CA TYR A 50 -10.98 -6.29 13.51
C TYR A 50 -10.53 -7.76 13.52
N ASN A 51 -9.47 -8.10 14.27
CA ASN A 51 -8.89 -9.44 14.37
C ASN A 51 -8.34 -10.00 13.04
N PHE A 52 -7.88 -9.14 12.13
CA PHE A 52 -7.13 -9.57 10.96
C PHE A 52 -5.68 -9.86 11.31
N ARG A 53 -5.11 -10.92 10.74
CA ARG A 53 -3.72 -11.33 10.94
C ARG A 53 -2.94 -11.22 9.65
N ARG A 54 -1.65 -10.87 9.76
CA ARG A 54 -0.81 -10.74 8.57
C ARG A 54 -0.50 -12.12 7.97
N CYS A 55 -0.64 -12.20 6.63
CA CYS A 55 -0.23 -13.33 5.81
C CYS A 55 0.56 -12.81 4.61
N GLU A 56 1.62 -13.51 4.20
CA GLU A 56 2.44 -13.07 3.06
C GLU A 56 2.66 -14.27 2.11
N PRO A 57 1.86 -14.40 1.05
CA PRO A 57 2.11 -15.37 -0.02
C PRO A 57 3.42 -15.03 -0.77
N PRO A 58 4.05 -15.99 -1.45
CA PRO A 58 5.21 -15.76 -2.29
C PRO A 58 4.98 -14.69 -3.38
N VAL A 59 6.06 -14.00 -3.77
CA VAL A 59 6.03 -13.05 -4.90
C VAL A 59 5.90 -13.77 -6.23
N LEU A 60 6.51 -14.96 -6.32
CA LEU A 60 6.41 -15.86 -7.47
C LEU A 60 5.46 -17.00 -7.15
N GLU A 61 4.49 -17.22 -7.99
CA GLU A 61 3.49 -18.29 -7.92
C GLU A 61 3.43 -19.04 -9.25
N LYS A 62 2.80 -20.21 -9.26
CA LYS A 62 2.49 -20.88 -10.54
C LYS A 62 1.54 -20.02 -11.35
N ALA A 63 1.86 -19.78 -12.63
CA ALA A 63 1.03 -18.97 -13.52
C ALA A 63 -0.41 -19.51 -13.63
N GLU A 64 -0.57 -20.83 -13.50
CA GLU A 64 -1.87 -21.51 -13.49
C GLU A 64 -2.80 -20.99 -12.38
N LEU A 65 -2.25 -20.60 -11.20
CA LEU A 65 -3.03 -20.02 -10.12
C LEU A 65 -3.85 -18.83 -10.60
N TYR A 66 -3.19 -17.88 -11.28
CA TYR A 66 -3.82 -16.66 -11.76
C TYR A 66 -4.69 -16.89 -12.99
N ASN A 67 -4.28 -17.79 -13.88
CA ASN A 67 -5.10 -18.17 -15.04
C ASN A 67 -6.47 -18.74 -14.62
N LYS A 68 -6.49 -19.58 -13.58
CA LYS A 68 -7.72 -20.16 -13.03
C LYS A 68 -8.53 -19.15 -12.22
N SER A 69 -7.89 -18.36 -11.37
CA SER A 69 -8.58 -17.47 -10.42
C SER A 69 -9.12 -16.21 -11.08
N ILE A 70 -8.29 -15.49 -11.82
CA ILE A 70 -8.61 -14.15 -12.37
C ILE A 70 -9.52 -14.26 -13.60
N GLY A 71 -9.39 -15.36 -14.35
CA GLY A 71 -10.09 -15.62 -15.59
C GLY A 71 -9.23 -15.31 -16.83
N SER A 72 -9.17 -16.28 -17.75
CA SER A 72 -8.34 -16.23 -18.96
C SER A 72 -8.66 -15.06 -19.90
N ASN A 73 -9.88 -14.52 -19.84
CA ASN A 73 -10.36 -13.43 -20.71
C ASN A 73 -10.26 -12.05 -20.04
N THR A 74 -9.45 -11.90 -18.99
CA THR A 74 -9.22 -10.61 -18.33
C THR A 74 -7.97 -9.94 -18.88
N ASP A 75 -7.96 -8.61 -18.89
CA ASP A 75 -6.78 -7.86 -19.35
C ASP A 75 -5.51 -8.22 -18.54
N ILE A 76 -5.66 -8.57 -17.25
CA ILE A 76 -4.55 -8.96 -16.38
C ILE A 76 -3.88 -10.23 -16.89
N VAL A 77 -4.67 -11.29 -17.18
CA VAL A 77 -4.11 -12.57 -17.62
C VAL A 77 -3.64 -12.49 -19.08
N GLU A 78 -4.42 -11.85 -19.96
CA GLU A 78 -4.07 -11.79 -21.39
C GLU A 78 -2.85 -10.91 -21.70
N LYS A 79 -2.63 -9.80 -20.94
CA LYS A 79 -1.70 -8.74 -21.36
C LYS A 79 -0.78 -8.21 -20.27
N GLU A 80 -1.16 -8.36 -19.00
CA GLU A 80 -0.49 -7.61 -17.92
C GLU A 80 0.33 -8.50 -16.98
N MET A 81 0.13 -9.80 -16.98
CA MET A 81 0.85 -10.73 -16.13
C MET A 81 2.29 -10.93 -16.61
N TYR A 82 3.26 -10.76 -15.70
CA TYR A 82 4.65 -11.14 -15.93
C TYR A 82 4.81 -12.64 -15.73
N THR A 83 5.09 -13.37 -16.80
CA THR A 83 5.36 -14.80 -16.75
C THR A 83 6.83 -15.10 -16.97
N LEU A 84 7.32 -16.10 -16.27
CA LEU A 84 8.71 -16.57 -16.30
C LEU A 84 8.71 -18.06 -16.65
N LYS A 85 9.48 -18.44 -17.66
CA LYS A 85 9.71 -19.83 -17.99
C LYS A 85 10.76 -20.38 -17.00
N THR A 86 10.45 -21.48 -16.34
CA THR A 86 11.41 -22.18 -15.47
C THR A 86 12.33 -23.10 -16.28
N LYS A 87 13.27 -23.76 -15.60
CA LYS A 87 14.10 -24.80 -16.21
C LYS A 87 13.32 -26.11 -16.40
N GLU A 88 12.24 -26.30 -15.66
CA GLU A 88 11.37 -27.45 -15.77
C GLU A 88 10.45 -27.28 -16.99
N GLU A 89 10.36 -28.35 -17.81
CA GLU A 89 9.61 -28.30 -19.05
C GLU A 89 8.10 -28.17 -18.76
N GLY A 90 7.46 -27.17 -19.36
CA GLY A 90 6.02 -26.93 -19.19
C GLY A 90 5.61 -26.13 -17.95
N GLU A 91 6.54 -25.81 -17.03
CA GLU A 91 6.22 -25.01 -15.86
C GLU A 91 6.44 -23.50 -16.14
N PHE A 92 5.42 -22.71 -15.85
CA PHE A 92 5.48 -21.24 -15.87
C PHE A 92 5.16 -20.67 -14.50
N LEU A 93 6.04 -19.79 -14.03
CA LEU A 93 5.79 -18.96 -12.86
C LEU A 93 5.29 -17.58 -13.31
N ALA A 94 4.62 -16.88 -12.41
CA ALA A 94 4.21 -15.49 -12.61
C ALA A 94 4.59 -14.64 -11.40
N LEU A 95 5.01 -13.41 -11.65
CA LEU A 95 5.03 -12.40 -10.59
C LEU A 95 3.57 -12.09 -10.24
N ARG A 96 3.23 -12.15 -8.95
CA ARG A 96 1.86 -11.96 -8.48
C ARG A 96 1.27 -10.63 -8.97
N PRO A 97 0.15 -10.63 -9.72
CA PRO A 97 -0.53 -9.41 -10.15
C PRO A 97 -1.50 -8.86 -9.11
N GLU A 98 -1.81 -9.65 -8.08
CA GLU A 98 -2.69 -9.36 -6.95
C GLU A 98 -2.46 -10.38 -5.83
N TYR A 99 -3.07 -10.17 -4.66
CA TYR A 99 -2.84 -11.02 -3.48
C TYR A 99 -3.88 -12.10 -3.26
N THR A 100 -5.15 -11.84 -3.62
CA THR A 100 -6.30 -12.66 -3.23
C THR A 100 -6.12 -14.13 -3.61
N ALA A 101 -5.71 -14.41 -4.86
CA ALA A 101 -5.48 -15.78 -5.32
C ALA A 101 -4.38 -16.50 -4.51
N GLY A 102 -3.28 -15.81 -4.22
CA GLY A 102 -2.19 -16.34 -3.39
C GLY A 102 -2.63 -16.61 -1.94
N ILE A 103 -3.44 -15.73 -1.36
CA ILE A 103 -3.99 -15.90 -0.01
C ILE A 103 -4.96 -17.09 0.02
N VAL A 104 -5.84 -17.23 -0.98
CA VAL A 104 -6.77 -18.38 -1.08
C VAL A 104 -6.02 -19.68 -1.26
N ARG A 105 -4.97 -19.72 -2.11
CA ARG A 105 -4.10 -20.89 -2.24
C ARG A 105 -3.44 -21.23 -0.90
N ALA A 106 -2.90 -20.23 -0.18
CA ALA A 106 -2.30 -20.44 1.13
C ALA A 106 -3.32 -20.97 2.16
N TYR A 107 -4.56 -20.45 2.15
CA TYR A 107 -5.66 -20.94 2.98
C TYR A 107 -5.94 -22.43 2.74
N ILE A 108 -5.96 -22.86 1.48
CA ILE A 108 -6.22 -24.26 1.10
C ILE A 108 -5.03 -25.14 1.49
N GLU A 109 -3.83 -24.77 1.04
CA GLU A 109 -2.61 -25.58 1.18
C GLU A 109 -2.20 -25.82 2.64
N ASN A 110 -2.42 -24.82 3.50
CA ASN A 110 -2.08 -24.92 4.92
C ASN A 110 -3.25 -25.40 5.80
N GLY A 111 -4.33 -25.89 5.21
CA GLY A 111 -5.46 -26.46 5.95
C GLY A 111 -6.18 -25.46 6.88
N MET A 112 -6.13 -24.15 6.57
CA MET A 112 -6.73 -23.12 7.42
C MET A 112 -8.25 -23.25 7.54
N PHE A 113 -8.89 -24.03 6.65
CA PHE A 113 -10.32 -24.35 6.75
C PHE A 113 -10.65 -25.20 7.99
N ASN A 114 -9.66 -25.80 8.67
CA ASN A 114 -9.81 -26.51 9.94
C ASN A 114 -9.69 -25.59 11.16
N TRP A 115 -9.29 -24.33 10.97
CA TRP A 115 -9.20 -23.35 12.06
C TRP A 115 -10.57 -22.73 12.32
N PRO A 116 -10.76 -22.04 13.48
CA PRO A 116 -11.98 -21.29 13.72
C PRO A 116 -12.27 -20.29 12.60
N GLN A 117 -13.47 -20.36 12.01
CA GLN A 117 -13.89 -19.50 10.91
C GLN A 117 -14.68 -18.28 11.41
N PRO A 118 -14.68 -17.15 10.69
CA PRO A 118 -13.95 -16.87 9.46
C PRO A 118 -12.45 -16.63 9.69
N ILE A 119 -11.60 -17.01 8.71
CA ILE A 119 -10.20 -16.64 8.69
C ILE A 119 -10.05 -15.24 8.11
N LYS A 120 -9.50 -14.34 8.92
CA LYS A 120 -9.29 -12.93 8.57
C LYS A 120 -7.80 -12.64 8.38
N LEU A 121 -7.40 -12.31 7.15
CA LEU A 121 -6.01 -12.11 6.76
C LEU A 121 -5.81 -10.75 6.10
N TYR A 122 -4.60 -10.18 6.26
CA TYR A 122 -4.16 -9.05 5.45
C TYR A 122 -2.74 -9.25 4.94
N SER A 123 -2.44 -8.65 3.79
CA SER A 123 -1.11 -8.62 3.18
C SER A 123 -0.76 -7.21 2.76
N PHE A 124 0.53 -6.86 2.85
CA PHE A 124 1.04 -5.55 2.42
C PHE A 124 2.39 -5.75 1.71
N GLY A 125 2.43 -5.44 0.42
CA GLY A 125 3.66 -5.60 -0.35
C GLY A 125 3.49 -5.37 -1.85
N PRO A 126 4.53 -5.66 -2.66
CA PRO A 126 4.56 -5.38 -4.09
C PRO A 126 3.72 -6.39 -4.89
N VAL A 127 3.08 -5.87 -5.93
CA VAL A 127 2.42 -6.62 -7.01
C VAL A 127 2.87 -6.08 -8.36
N PHE A 128 2.68 -6.87 -9.43
CA PHE A 128 3.29 -6.61 -10.73
C PHE A 128 2.28 -6.73 -11.87
N ARG A 129 2.13 -5.67 -12.67
CA ARG A 129 1.26 -5.66 -13.86
C ARG A 129 1.93 -4.92 -15.00
N HIS A 130 2.01 -5.51 -16.17
CA HIS A 130 2.58 -4.89 -17.37
C HIS A 130 1.59 -3.89 -18.01
N GLU A 131 1.00 -3.02 -17.19
CA GLU A 131 0.11 -1.96 -17.66
C GLU A 131 0.90 -0.88 -18.43
N LYS A 132 0.16 -0.09 -19.24
CA LYS A 132 0.70 1.15 -19.80
C LYS A 132 0.91 2.14 -18.67
N PRO A 133 2.16 2.57 -18.40
CA PRO A 133 2.47 3.46 -17.29
C PRO A 133 1.78 4.81 -17.44
N GLN A 134 1.15 5.28 -16.36
CA GLN A 134 0.56 6.62 -16.22
C GLN A 134 0.55 7.02 -14.74
N ALA A 135 0.21 8.24 -14.41
CA ALA A 135 0.11 8.71 -13.02
C ALA A 135 -0.81 7.79 -12.19
N GLY A 136 -0.32 7.30 -11.04
CA GLY A 136 -1.03 6.35 -10.17
C GLY A 136 -1.18 4.93 -10.72
N ARG A 137 -0.46 4.57 -11.84
CA ARG A 137 -0.38 3.22 -12.37
C ARG A 137 1.04 2.87 -12.73
N TYR A 138 1.61 1.98 -11.95
CA TYR A 138 2.98 1.48 -12.09
C TYR A 138 2.97 0.01 -12.45
N ARG A 139 4.07 -0.48 -13.01
CA ARG A 139 4.25 -1.91 -13.33
C ARG A 139 4.66 -2.74 -12.12
N GLN A 140 5.31 -2.11 -11.17
CA GLN A 140 5.50 -2.60 -9.80
C GLN A 140 4.87 -1.56 -8.88
N PHE A 141 3.95 -1.99 -8.04
CA PHE A 141 3.25 -1.13 -7.09
C PHE A 141 2.87 -1.95 -5.85
N TYR A 142 2.58 -1.28 -4.75
CA TYR A 142 2.21 -1.93 -3.51
C TYR A 142 0.69 -1.98 -3.34
N GLN A 143 0.24 -3.08 -2.78
CA GLN A 143 -1.15 -3.23 -2.33
C GLN A 143 -1.20 -3.55 -0.83
N LEU A 144 -2.21 -3.01 -0.16
CA LEU A 144 -2.75 -3.57 1.07
C LEU A 144 -3.99 -4.37 0.68
N ASN A 145 -4.01 -5.65 1.01
CA ASN A 145 -5.15 -6.53 0.84
C ASN A 145 -5.70 -6.97 2.18
N ILE A 146 -7.03 -7.05 2.30
CA ILE A 146 -7.77 -7.51 3.46
C ILE A 146 -8.74 -8.57 2.97
N GLU A 147 -8.68 -9.79 3.52
CA GLU A 147 -9.46 -10.94 3.08
C GLU A 147 -10.12 -11.64 4.28
N SER A 148 -11.42 -11.94 4.17
CA SER A 148 -12.17 -12.74 5.14
C SER A 148 -12.76 -13.95 4.43
N ILE A 149 -12.37 -15.16 4.87
CA ILE A 149 -12.67 -16.43 4.19
C ILE A 149 -13.41 -17.35 5.15
N GLY A 150 -14.50 -17.99 4.70
CA GLY A 150 -15.16 -19.08 5.43
C GLY A 150 -16.56 -18.79 5.91
N ASP A 151 -17.12 -17.60 5.68
CA ASP A 151 -18.49 -17.25 6.11
C ASP A 151 -19.26 -16.54 4.99
N ALA A 152 -20.54 -16.94 4.80
CA ALA A 152 -21.42 -16.40 3.78
C ALA A 152 -22.24 -15.17 4.24
N SER A 153 -22.12 -14.78 5.51
CA SER A 153 -22.91 -13.72 6.13
C SER A 153 -22.66 -12.36 5.45
N SER A 154 -23.73 -11.61 5.22
CA SER A 154 -23.68 -10.21 4.78
C SER A 154 -22.96 -9.29 5.78
N ALA A 155 -22.92 -9.68 7.05
CA ALA A 155 -22.21 -8.95 8.09
C ALA A 155 -20.70 -8.87 7.81
N LEU A 156 -20.10 -9.89 7.19
CA LEU A 156 -18.69 -9.82 6.81
C LEU A 156 -18.40 -8.84 5.67
N ASP A 157 -19.34 -8.69 4.72
CA ASP A 157 -19.21 -7.67 3.66
C ASP A 157 -19.18 -6.27 4.29
N ALA A 158 -20.14 -6.02 5.21
CA ALA A 158 -20.20 -4.77 5.95
C ALA A 158 -18.94 -4.56 6.81
N GLU A 159 -18.45 -5.58 7.51
CA GLU A 159 -17.24 -5.51 8.33
C GLU A 159 -16.00 -5.13 7.48
N VAL A 160 -15.82 -5.74 6.31
CA VAL A 160 -14.68 -5.41 5.40
C VAL A 160 -14.80 -3.96 4.91
N ILE A 161 -16.01 -3.48 4.61
CA ILE A 161 -16.25 -2.08 4.24
C ILE A 161 -15.92 -1.15 5.42
N LEU A 162 -16.39 -1.48 6.63
CA LEU A 162 -16.13 -0.70 7.86
C LEU A 162 -14.64 -0.67 8.22
N ALA A 163 -13.97 -1.81 8.16
CA ALA A 163 -12.52 -1.89 8.39
C ALA A 163 -11.74 -1.04 7.36
N SER A 164 -12.17 -1.06 6.10
CA SER A 164 -11.59 -0.23 5.04
C SER A 164 -11.77 1.26 5.30
N ARG A 165 -12.96 1.66 5.73
CA ARG A 165 -13.27 3.05 6.10
C ARG A 165 -12.45 3.47 7.32
N ALA A 166 -12.43 2.67 8.39
CA ALA A 166 -11.68 2.95 9.60
C ALA A 166 -10.18 3.10 9.32
N PHE A 167 -9.63 2.29 8.42
CA PHE A 167 -8.24 2.43 7.97
C PHE A 167 -7.98 3.80 7.32
N LEU A 168 -8.84 4.24 6.40
CA LEU A 168 -8.70 5.55 5.77
C LEU A 168 -8.86 6.71 6.77
N GLU A 169 -9.80 6.60 7.71
CA GLU A 169 -9.99 7.59 8.78
C GLU A 169 -8.75 7.70 9.68
N ASN A 170 -8.18 6.55 10.07
CA ASN A 170 -6.95 6.51 10.88
C ASN A 170 -5.72 7.07 10.12
N LEU A 171 -5.74 7.05 8.80
CA LEU A 171 -4.74 7.75 7.97
C LEU A 171 -4.93 9.27 7.96
N GLY A 172 -6.09 9.77 8.38
CA GLY A 172 -6.43 11.19 8.42
C GLY A 172 -7.29 11.68 7.25
N PHE A 173 -7.95 10.76 6.52
CA PHE A 173 -8.96 11.15 5.54
C PHE A 173 -10.26 11.52 6.24
N ASN A 174 -10.89 12.64 5.86
CA ASN A 174 -12.21 12.99 6.37
C ASN A 174 -13.28 12.12 5.72
N GLN A 175 -14.26 11.67 6.49
CA GLN A 175 -15.40 10.90 5.98
C GLN A 175 -16.17 11.66 4.88
N SER A 176 -16.32 12.98 5.03
CA SER A 176 -16.96 13.85 4.04
C SER A 176 -16.32 13.77 2.65
N ASP A 177 -15.01 13.51 2.58
CA ASP A 177 -14.23 13.49 1.36
C ASP A 177 -14.21 12.12 0.68
N LEU A 178 -14.72 11.07 1.37
CA LEU A 178 -14.77 9.72 0.87
C LEU A 178 -16.15 9.36 0.32
N GLU A 179 -16.20 8.68 -0.80
CA GLU A 179 -17.41 8.12 -1.40
C GLU A 179 -17.26 6.59 -1.52
N ILE A 180 -18.15 5.87 -0.89
CA ILE A 180 -18.27 4.42 -1.04
C ILE A 180 -19.32 4.15 -2.11
N ARG A 181 -18.90 3.59 -3.25
CA ARG A 181 -19.80 3.10 -4.28
C ARG A 181 -20.00 1.61 -4.10
N ILE A 182 -21.24 1.16 -4.12
CA ILE A 182 -21.59 -0.24 -3.86
C ILE A 182 -22.60 -0.74 -4.89
N ASN A 183 -22.49 -2.03 -5.24
CA ASN A 183 -23.41 -2.72 -6.13
C ASN A 183 -23.47 -4.21 -5.76
N SER A 184 -24.43 -4.93 -6.35
CA SER A 184 -24.44 -6.38 -6.35
C SER A 184 -24.42 -6.92 -7.78
N ILE A 185 -23.43 -7.79 -8.05
CA ILE A 185 -23.32 -8.49 -9.36
C ILE A 185 -23.86 -9.91 -9.31
N GLY A 186 -24.67 -10.21 -8.29
CA GLY A 186 -25.38 -11.46 -8.12
C GLY A 186 -24.52 -12.73 -8.04
N CYS A 187 -25.18 -13.84 -7.90
CA CYS A 187 -24.56 -15.18 -7.89
C CYS A 187 -24.62 -15.84 -9.29
N ASN A 188 -24.15 -17.08 -9.37
CA ASN A 188 -24.16 -17.89 -10.61
C ASN A 188 -25.56 -18.12 -11.18
N ARG A 189 -26.64 -17.99 -10.38
CA ARG A 189 -28.03 -18.05 -10.86
C ARG A 189 -28.49 -16.73 -11.47
N CYS A 190 -28.12 -15.60 -10.89
CA CYS A 190 -28.53 -14.27 -11.34
C CYS A 190 -27.75 -13.81 -12.58
N ARG A 191 -26.45 -14.07 -12.61
CA ARG A 191 -25.53 -13.53 -13.61
C ARG A 191 -25.91 -13.88 -15.05
N PRO A 192 -26.28 -15.13 -15.41
CA PRO A 192 -26.68 -15.46 -16.77
C PRO A 192 -27.92 -14.70 -17.26
N LEU A 193 -28.88 -14.43 -16.35
CA LEU A 193 -30.10 -13.68 -16.68
C LEU A 193 -29.77 -12.23 -17.01
N TYR A 194 -28.95 -11.58 -16.17
CA TYR A 194 -28.51 -10.22 -16.38
C TYR A 194 -27.65 -10.08 -17.65
N ILE A 195 -26.68 -10.98 -17.86
CA ILE A 195 -25.83 -10.96 -19.05
C ILE A 195 -26.67 -11.03 -20.34
N ARG A 196 -27.71 -11.88 -20.39
CA ARG A 196 -28.62 -11.94 -21.56
C ARG A 196 -29.33 -10.60 -21.80
N ALA A 197 -29.79 -9.95 -20.72
CA ALA A 197 -30.46 -8.66 -20.84
C ALA A 197 -29.47 -7.57 -21.30
N LEU A 198 -28.27 -7.50 -20.69
CA LEU A 198 -27.23 -6.56 -21.05
C LEU A 198 -26.77 -6.72 -22.49
N VAL A 199 -26.53 -7.95 -22.94
CA VAL A 199 -26.15 -8.25 -24.34
C VAL A 199 -27.24 -7.83 -25.32
N ARG A 200 -28.53 -8.14 -25.01
CA ARG A 200 -29.67 -7.71 -25.83
C ARG A 200 -29.71 -6.19 -25.95
N TYR A 201 -29.58 -5.48 -24.85
CA TYR A 201 -29.53 -4.01 -24.80
C TYR A 201 -28.36 -3.45 -25.62
N CYS A 202 -27.15 -3.94 -25.39
CA CYS A 202 -25.96 -3.45 -26.10
C CYS A 202 -25.98 -3.76 -27.60
N LYS A 203 -26.63 -4.86 -28.06
CA LYS A 203 -26.81 -5.18 -29.50
C LYS A 203 -27.64 -4.13 -30.20
N GLN A 204 -28.63 -3.51 -29.55
CA GLN A 204 -29.43 -2.40 -30.09
C GLN A 204 -28.59 -1.13 -30.29
N HIS A 205 -27.50 -0.98 -29.53
CA HIS A 205 -26.58 0.17 -29.56
C HIS A 205 -25.19 -0.20 -30.11
N LEU A 206 -25.09 -1.24 -30.94
CA LEU A 206 -23.80 -1.76 -31.39
C LEU A 206 -22.95 -0.76 -32.16
N LYS A 207 -23.59 0.18 -32.88
CA LYS A 207 -22.92 1.24 -33.64
C LYS A 207 -22.39 2.37 -32.73
N ASP A 208 -22.99 2.50 -31.56
CA ASP A 208 -22.71 3.62 -30.60
C ASP A 208 -21.64 3.25 -29.57
N ILE A 209 -21.27 1.97 -29.47
CA ILE A 209 -20.21 1.53 -28.53
C ILE A 209 -18.86 1.35 -29.25
N CYS A 210 -17.76 1.50 -28.52
CA CYS A 210 -16.41 1.37 -29.08
C CYS A 210 -16.08 -0.06 -29.50
N LYS A 211 -15.08 -0.22 -30.40
CA LYS A 211 -14.65 -1.52 -30.93
C LYS A 211 -14.29 -2.54 -29.84
N ASP A 212 -13.67 -2.08 -28.75
CA ASP A 212 -13.33 -2.96 -27.63
C ASP A 212 -14.57 -3.49 -26.91
N CYS A 213 -15.58 -2.62 -26.70
CA CYS A 213 -16.86 -3.06 -26.14
C CYS A 213 -17.62 -4.04 -27.07
N GLN A 214 -17.54 -3.86 -28.40
CA GLN A 214 -18.08 -4.82 -29.34
C GLN A 214 -17.41 -6.21 -29.21
N LYS A 215 -16.11 -6.27 -28.98
CA LYS A 215 -15.39 -7.53 -28.71
C LYS A 215 -15.78 -8.09 -27.33
N ARG A 216 -15.81 -7.25 -26.29
CA ARG A 216 -16.18 -7.63 -24.90
C ARG A 216 -17.59 -8.23 -24.82
N LEU A 217 -18.53 -7.78 -25.64
CA LEU A 217 -19.86 -8.38 -25.72
C LEU A 217 -19.86 -9.88 -26.08
N LYS A 218 -18.82 -10.35 -26.76
CA LYS A 218 -18.70 -11.77 -27.16
C LYS A 218 -17.93 -12.60 -26.11
N THR A 219 -16.99 -12.00 -25.38
CA THR A 219 -16.07 -12.70 -24.48
C THR A 219 -16.42 -12.48 -23.00
N ASN A 220 -16.61 -11.23 -22.58
CA ASN A 220 -16.94 -10.85 -21.19
C ASN A 220 -17.85 -9.61 -21.19
N PRO A 221 -19.18 -9.78 -21.36
CA PRO A 221 -20.13 -8.67 -21.47
C PRO A 221 -20.15 -7.71 -20.29
N LEU A 222 -19.89 -8.18 -19.06
CA LEU A 222 -19.86 -7.32 -17.86
C LEU A 222 -18.79 -6.23 -17.96
N ARG A 223 -17.68 -6.48 -18.67
CA ARG A 223 -16.62 -5.50 -18.89
C ARG A 223 -17.02 -4.28 -19.73
N VAL A 224 -18.19 -4.33 -20.39
CA VAL A 224 -18.76 -3.16 -21.08
C VAL A 224 -19.12 -2.07 -20.07
N LEU A 225 -19.59 -2.45 -18.88
CA LEU A 225 -19.95 -1.52 -17.82
C LEU A 225 -18.72 -0.75 -17.25
N ASP A 226 -17.52 -1.32 -17.35
CA ASP A 226 -16.27 -0.68 -16.92
C ASP A 226 -15.64 0.22 -18.01
N CYS A 227 -16.27 0.36 -19.17
CA CYS A 227 -15.71 1.15 -20.27
C CYS A 227 -15.72 2.64 -19.94
N LYS A 228 -14.56 3.29 -20.16
CA LYS A 228 -14.36 4.74 -19.94
C LYS A 228 -14.49 5.58 -21.22
N ASN A 229 -14.75 4.96 -22.37
CA ASN A 229 -14.95 5.69 -23.60
C ASN A 229 -16.24 6.52 -23.51
N PRO A 230 -16.19 7.86 -23.79
CA PRO A 230 -17.35 8.74 -23.63
C PRO A 230 -18.63 8.25 -24.33
N LYS A 231 -18.53 7.65 -25.54
CA LYS A 231 -19.65 7.05 -26.23
C LYS A 231 -20.28 5.91 -25.44
N CYS A 232 -19.45 5.05 -24.84
CA CYS A 232 -19.93 3.91 -24.07
C CYS A 232 -20.50 4.32 -22.71
N VAL A 233 -20.03 5.43 -22.11
CA VAL A 233 -20.54 5.94 -20.83
C VAL A 233 -22.03 6.25 -20.94
N VAL A 234 -22.45 6.99 -21.96
CA VAL A 234 -23.87 7.33 -22.19
C VAL A 234 -24.74 6.08 -22.34
N ILE A 235 -24.23 5.04 -23.03
CA ILE A 235 -24.96 3.79 -23.25
C ILE A 235 -25.08 2.99 -21.95
N LYS A 236 -23.98 2.83 -21.20
CA LYS A 236 -23.98 2.03 -19.97
C LYS A 236 -24.85 2.64 -18.86
N GLU A 237 -24.97 3.97 -18.80
CA GLU A 237 -25.85 4.64 -17.84
C GLU A 237 -27.33 4.31 -18.02
N LYS A 238 -27.74 3.99 -19.26
CA LYS A 238 -29.10 3.55 -19.60
C LYS A 238 -29.27 2.05 -19.62
N ALA A 239 -28.19 1.29 -19.38
CA ALA A 239 -28.25 -0.18 -19.35
C ALA A 239 -29.14 -0.68 -18.21
N PRO A 240 -29.70 -1.90 -18.33
CA PRO A 240 -30.43 -2.56 -17.25
C PRO A 240 -29.60 -2.59 -15.96
N SER A 241 -30.27 -2.46 -14.81
CA SER A 241 -29.62 -2.60 -13.51
C SER A 241 -29.44 -4.07 -13.16
N PHE A 242 -28.29 -4.44 -12.58
CA PHE A 242 -28.09 -5.80 -12.07
C PHE A 242 -29.08 -6.14 -10.94
N LEU A 243 -29.47 -5.13 -10.16
CA LEU A 243 -30.38 -5.28 -9.01
C LEU A 243 -31.75 -5.83 -9.41
N ASP A 244 -32.20 -5.57 -10.66
CA ASP A 244 -33.49 -6.05 -11.17
C ASP A 244 -33.48 -7.56 -11.48
N TYR A 245 -32.28 -8.16 -11.57
CA TYR A 245 -32.08 -9.58 -11.94
C TYR A 245 -31.58 -10.44 -10.77
N LEU A 246 -31.53 -9.89 -9.57
CA LEU A 246 -31.10 -10.64 -8.38
C LEU A 246 -32.17 -11.66 -7.98
N CYS A 247 -31.74 -12.87 -7.61
CA CYS A 247 -32.61 -13.83 -6.92
C CYS A 247 -32.90 -13.39 -5.47
N GLY A 248 -33.88 -14.00 -4.81
CA GLY A 248 -34.25 -13.68 -3.42
C GLY A 248 -33.05 -13.64 -2.50
N ASP A 249 -32.25 -14.71 -2.46
CA ASP A 249 -31.06 -14.80 -1.59
C ASP A 249 -30.05 -13.65 -1.81
N CYS A 250 -29.86 -13.22 -3.08
CA CYS A 250 -28.95 -12.12 -3.38
C CYS A 250 -29.55 -10.75 -3.02
N LYS A 251 -30.87 -10.58 -3.15
CA LYS A 251 -31.57 -9.37 -2.71
C LYS A 251 -31.49 -9.22 -1.20
N ASP A 252 -31.81 -10.27 -0.45
CA ASP A 252 -31.80 -10.27 1.01
C ASP A 252 -30.36 -10.06 1.52
N HIS A 253 -29.38 -10.74 0.93
CA HIS A 253 -27.98 -10.53 1.29
C HIS A 253 -27.56 -9.07 1.08
N PHE A 254 -27.83 -8.49 -0.08
CA PHE A 254 -27.45 -7.13 -0.40
C PHE A 254 -28.19 -6.11 0.47
N LYS A 255 -29.50 -6.31 0.68
CA LYS A 255 -30.29 -5.48 1.59
C LYS A 255 -29.70 -5.48 3.01
N ASN A 256 -29.37 -6.66 3.55
CA ASN A 256 -28.77 -6.77 4.89
C ASN A 256 -27.41 -6.04 4.98
N VAL A 257 -26.58 -6.05 3.92
CA VAL A 257 -25.33 -5.25 3.89
C VAL A 257 -25.67 -3.76 4.01
N LEU A 258 -26.63 -3.27 3.24
CA LEU A 258 -27.04 -1.86 3.25
C LEU A 258 -27.65 -1.47 4.61
N ASP A 259 -28.53 -2.29 5.15
CA ASP A 259 -29.15 -2.07 6.48
C ASP A 259 -28.10 -1.94 7.59
N ILE A 260 -27.04 -2.76 7.56
CA ILE A 260 -25.93 -2.64 8.52
C ILE A 260 -25.18 -1.31 8.33
N LEU A 261 -24.86 -0.92 7.09
CA LEU A 261 -24.16 0.32 6.80
C LEU A 261 -25.00 1.53 7.22
N ASP A 262 -26.31 1.51 6.98
CA ASP A 262 -27.26 2.56 7.37
C ASP A 262 -27.32 2.68 8.89
N ASN A 263 -27.44 1.57 9.62
CA ASN A 263 -27.48 1.55 11.08
C ASN A 263 -26.20 2.10 11.72
N VAL A 264 -25.05 1.93 11.07
CA VAL A 264 -23.76 2.48 11.53
C VAL A 264 -23.56 3.93 11.06
N GLY A 265 -24.45 4.45 10.20
CA GLY A 265 -24.37 5.81 9.66
C GLY A 265 -23.30 5.97 8.56
N VAL A 266 -23.06 4.94 7.77
CA VAL A 266 -22.12 4.96 6.66
C VAL A 266 -22.82 5.39 5.38
N SER A 267 -22.47 6.56 4.84
CA SER A 267 -22.99 7.01 3.54
C SER A 267 -22.38 6.23 2.39
N TYR A 268 -23.20 5.80 1.45
CA TYR A 268 -22.78 5.11 0.23
C TYR A 268 -23.62 5.56 -0.97
N VAL A 269 -23.15 5.25 -2.18
CA VAL A 269 -23.84 5.49 -3.44
C VAL A 269 -24.08 4.15 -4.12
N LEU A 270 -25.33 3.86 -4.47
CA LEU A 270 -25.66 2.71 -5.32
C LEU A 270 -25.23 2.98 -6.76
N ASP A 271 -24.21 2.26 -7.23
CA ASP A 271 -23.67 2.43 -8.59
C ASP A 271 -23.99 1.19 -9.43
N LYS A 272 -25.09 1.24 -10.18
CA LYS A 272 -25.54 0.13 -11.03
C LYS A 272 -24.54 -0.26 -12.13
N THR A 273 -23.55 0.59 -12.42
CA THR A 273 -22.51 0.31 -13.43
C THR A 273 -21.24 -0.27 -12.79
N LEU A 274 -21.16 -0.30 -11.46
CA LEU A 274 -19.98 -0.80 -10.77
C LEU A 274 -19.84 -2.31 -10.97
N VAL A 275 -18.76 -2.69 -11.63
CA VAL A 275 -18.24 -4.06 -11.77
C VAL A 275 -16.75 -4.06 -11.45
N ARG A 276 -16.16 -5.23 -11.26
CA ARG A 276 -14.73 -5.37 -10.96
C ARG A 276 -13.97 -5.96 -12.16
N GLY A 277 -12.67 -5.68 -12.19
CA GLY A 277 -11.77 -6.12 -13.26
C GLY A 277 -11.36 -7.60 -13.21
N LEU A 278 -11.88 -8.37 -12.28
CA LEU A 278 -11.51 -9.76 -12.00
C LEU A 278 -12.80 -10.60 -12.01
N ASP A 279 -12.77 -11.77 -12.65
CA ASP A 279 -13.99 -12.54 -12.91
C ASP A 279 -14.48 -13.35 -11.71
N TYR A 280 -13.68 -13.51 -10.67
CA TYR A 280 -14.04 -14.27 -9.48
C TYR A 280 -15.10 -13.61 -8.59
N TYR A 281 -15.34 -12.30 -8.73
CA TYR A 281 -16.31 -11.60 -7.87
C TYR A 281 -17.74 -12.12 -8.03
N SER A 282 -18.48 -12.09 -6.94
CA SER A 282 -19.89 -12.44 -6.83
C SER A 282 -20.59 -11.53 -5.82
N ARG A 283 -21.92 -11.45 -5.88
CA ARG A 283 -22.74 -10.66 -4.93
C ARG A 283 -22.24 -9.23 -4.74
N THR A 284 -21.88 -8.82 -3.52
CA THR A 284 -21.46 -7.47 -3.18
C THR A 284 -20.13 -7.09 -3.85
N VAL A 285 -20.09 -5.93 -4.48
CA VAL A 285 -18.88 -5.27 -4.98
C VAL A 285 -18.89 -3.82 -4.54
N PHE A 286 -17.73 -3.27 -4.19
CA PHE A 286 -17.62 -1.88 -3.77
C PHE A 286 -16.29 -1.24 -4.17
N GLU A 287 -16.29 0.09 -4.20
CA GLU A 287 -15.10 0.93 -4.35
C GLU A 287 -15.16 2.11 -3.40
N ILE A 288 -14.00 2.53 -2.90
CA ILE A 288 -13.85 3.74 -2.10
C ILE A 288 -13.03 4.74 -2.90
N ARG A 289 -13.58 5.93 -3.11
CA ARG A 289 -13.00 7.02 -3.90
C ARG A 289 -12.99 8.32 -3.11
N LYS A 290 -12.21 9.30 -3.56
CA LYS A 290 -12.36 10.70 -3.16
C LYS A 290 -13.49 11.37 -3.94
N LYS A 291 -14.34 12.16 -3.27
CA LYS A 291 -15.51 12.82 -3.90
C LYS A 291 -15.15 13.88 -4.94
N GLU A 292 -14.06 14.62 -4.73
CA GLU A 292 -13.74 15.83 -5.51
C GLU A 292 -13.32 15.62 -6.97
N LYS A 293 -13.13 14.39 -7.41
CA LYS A 293 -12.65 14.10 -8.78
C LYS A 293 -13.42 12.95 -9.39
N GLU A 294 -14.38 13.22 -10.26
CA GLU A 294 -15.04 12.18 -11.07
C GLU A 294 -14.08 11.27 -11.84
N THR A 295 -12.89 11.79 -12.18
CA THR A 295 -11.82 11.06 -12.86
C THR A 295 -10.81 10.42 -11.91
N SER A 296 -11.00 10.53 -10.59
CA SER A 296 -10.05 9.99 -9.63
C SER A 296 -10.01 8.46 -9.67
N LEU A 297 -8.80 7.91 -9.61
CA LEU A 297 -8.60 6.48 -9.41
C LEU A 297 -9.14 6.10 -8.02
N SER A 298 -9.83 4.96 -7.90
CA SER A 298 -10.31 4.47 -6.61
C SER A 298 -9.13 4.19 -5.66
N LEU A 299 -9.27 4.58 -4.40
CA LEU A 299 -8.29 4.29 -3.33
C LEU A 299 -8.31 2.82 -2.98
N ALA A 300 -9.51 2.23 -2.94
CA ALA A 300 -9.74 0.83 -2.63
C ALA A 300 -10.84 0.26 -3.51
N GLY A 301 -10.80 -1.05 -3.67
CA GLY A 301 -11.87 -1.75 -4.34
C GLY A 301 -11.90 -3.22 -3.99
N GLY A 302 -13.09 -3.72 -3.73
CA GLY A 302 -13.31 -5.05 -3.21
C GLY A 302 -14.67 -5.63 -3.53
N GLY A 303 -14.97 -6.71 -2.85
CA GLY A 303 -16.24 -7.41 -2.94
C GLY A 303 -16.12 -8.88 -2.56
N ARG A 304 -17.24 -9.57 -2.68
CA ARG A 304 -17.39 -11.00 -2.35
C ARG A 304 -16.95 -11.88 -3.52
N TYR A 305 -16.40 -13.05 -3.23
CA TYR A 305 -15.91 -14.02 -4.22
C TYR A 305 -16.13 -15.46 -3.73
N ASP A 306 -17.40 -15.85 -3.63
CA ASP A 306 -17.84 -17.10 -2.99
C ASP A 306 -17.33 -18.38 -3.67
N TYR A 307 -16.95 -18.32 -4.93
CA TYR A 307 -16.60 -19.51 -5.73
C TYR A 307 -15.10 -19.74 -5.84
N LEU A 308 -14.25 -18.79 -5.41
CA LEU A 308 -12.82 -18.83 -5.68
C LEU A 308 -12.11 -19.96 -4.93
N VAL A 309 -12.45 -20.20 -3.66
CA VAL A 309 -11.84 -21.27 -2.86
C VAL A 309 -12.08 -22.63 -3.52
N LYS A 310 -13.32 -22.90 -3.92
CA LYS A 310 -13.70 -24.12 -4.64
C LYS A 310 -13.06 -24.23 -6.02
N LEU A 311 -12.97 -23.13 -6.76
CA LEU A 311 -12.33 -23.07 -8.07
C LEU A 311 -10.86 -23.45 -8.02
N LEU A 312 -10.18 -23.11 -6.94
CA LEU A 312 -8.77 -23.44 -6.69
C LEU A 312 -8.57 -24.82 -6.04
N GLY A 313 -9.63 -25.64 -5.93
CA GLY A 313 -9.57 -27.00 -5.44
C GLY A 313 -9.81 -27.16 -3.92
N GLY A 314 -10.20 -26.09 -3.22
CA GLY A 314 -10.58 -26.15 -1.81
C GLY A 314 -12.06 -26.50 -1.60
N LEU A 315 -12.48 -26.45 -0.35
CA LEU A 315 -13.89 -26.63 0.04
C LEU A 315 -14.75 -25.46 -0.48
N ASP A 316 -16.07 -25.66 -0.55
CA ASP A 316 -17.01 -24.57 -0.90
C ASP A 316 -17.07 -23.58 0.28
N ARG A 317 -16.21 -22.58 0.25
CA ARG A 317 -16.05 -21.56 1.28
C ARG A 317 -16.20 -20.18 0.68
N PRO A 318 -17.22 -19.42 1.07
CA PRO A 318 -17.40 -18.04 0.63
C PRO A 318 -16.31 -17.13 1.21
N ALA A 319 -16.08 -16.02 0.53
CA ALA A 319 -15.08 -15.05 0.96
C ALA A 319 -15.41 -13.64 0.44
N VAL A 320 -14.87 -12.65 1.15
CA VAL A 320 -14.97 -11.22 0.82
C VAL A 320 -13.65 -10.54 1.13
N GLY A 321 -13.25 -9.60 0.30
CA GLY A 321 -12.00 -8.87 0.52
C GLY A 321 -11.93 -7.53 -0.19
N VAL A 322 -10.86 -6.79 0.07
CA VAL A 322 -10.60 -5.47 -0.52
C VAL A 322 -9.11 -5.26 -0.75
N ALA A 323 -8.76 -4.56 -1.82
CA ALA A 323 -7.40 -4.15 -2.13
C ALA A 323 -7.30 -2.62 -2.21
N PHE A 324 -6.27 -2.07 -1.57
CA PHE A 324 -5.89 -0.65 -1.62
C PHE A 324 -4.64 -0.48 -2.48
N GLY A 325 -4.61 0.57 -3.30
CA GLY A 325 -3.40 0.99 -4.01
C GLY A 325 -2.54 1.89 -3.11
N VAL A 326 -1.41 1.39 -2.62
CA VAL A 326 -0.56 2.08 -1.64
C VAL A 326 0.00 3.39 -2.19
N GLU A 327 0.48 3.41 -3.43
CA GLU A 327 1.01 4.62 -4.05
C GLU A 327 -0.05 5.74 -4.14
N ARG A 328 -1.31 5.38 -4.37
CA ARG A 328 -2.42 6.34 -4.37
C ARG A 328 -2.66 6.93 -2.98
N LEU A 329 -2.57 6.09 -1.94
CA LEU A 329 -2.65 6.56 -0.56
C LEU A 329 -1.49 7.48 -0.21
N VAL A 330 -0.26 7.16 -0.64
CA VAL A 330 0.92 8.00 -0.43
C VAL A 330 0.75 9.35 -1.13
N GLU A 331 0.28 9.37 -2.38
CA GLU A 331 0.02 10.61 -3.13
C GLU A 331 -1.01 11.49 -2.41
N GLU A 332 -2.10 10.90 -1.91
CA GLU A 332 -3.13 11.63 -1.17
C GLU A 332 -2.63 12.11 0.22
N LEU A 333 -1.83 11.30 0.94
CA LEU A 333 -1.21 11.72 2.20
C LEU A 333 -0.30 12.94 2.01
N LYS A 334 0.42 13.03 0.89
CA LYS A 334 1.22 14.20 0.52
C LYS A 334 0.34 15.43 0.24
N VAL A 335 -0.84 15.23 -0.37
CA VAL A 335 -1.81 16.32 -0.63
C VAL A 335 -2.38 16.90 0.66
N ILE A 336 -2.76 16.07 1.62
CA ILE A 336 -3.22 16.54 2.94
C ILE A 336 -2.07 17.06 3.82
N LYS A 337 -0.88 17.24 3.23
CA LYS A 337 0.34 17.80 3.86
C LYS A 337 0.79 17.07 5.12
N LYS A 338 0.56 15.77 5.22
CA LYS A 338 1.13 14.97 6.30
C LYS A 338 2.62 14.83 6.04
N LYS A 339 3.42 15.53 6.83
CA LYS A 339 4.88 15.50 6.73
C LYS A 339 5.45 14.51 7.74
N PHE A 340 6.39 13.72 7.30
CA PHE A 340 7.21 12.86 8.14
C PHE A 340 8.65 13.33 8.07
N GLU A 341 9.34 13.26 9.20
CA GLU A 341 10.75 13.62 9.29
C GLU A 341 11.52 12.42 9.86
N PHE A 342 12.74 12.26 9.41
CA PHE A 342 13.64 11.30 10.02
C PHE A 342 13.93 11.71 11.47
N PRO A 343 14.14 10.74 12.37
CA PRO A 343 14.57 11.04 13.71
C PRO A 343 15.88 11.85 13.67
N LYS A 344 15.89 13.02 14.28
CA LYS A 344 17.08 13.88 14.35
C LYS A 344 18.04 13.35 15.40
N PRO A 345 19.36 13.31 15.11
CA PRO A 345 20.34 12.92 16.10
C PRO A 345 20.29 13.87 17.30
N LYS A 346 20.40 13.33 18.50
CA LYS A 346 20.48 14.09 19.74
C LYS A 346 21.91 14.54 20.02
N VAL A 347 22.87 13.84 19.44
CA VAL A 347 24.30 14.05 19.64
C VAL A 347 25.00 13.89 18.28
N PHE A 348 25.98 14.76 18.03
CA PHE A 348 26.93 14.56 16.93
C PHE A 348 28.32 14.30 17.51
N LEU A 349 28.93 13.17 17.17
CA LEU A 349 30.26 12.81 17.68
C LEU A 349 31.33 13.25 16.69
N ILE A 350 32.20 14.12 17.17
CA ILE A 350 33.37 14.68 16.47
C ILE A 350 34.61 13.99 17.00
N GLN A 351 35.51 13.56 16.11
CA GLN A 351 36.76 12.93 16.47
C GLN A 351 37.92 13.50 15.62
N ILE A 352 39.14 13.58 16.24
CA ILE A 352 40.33 14.10 15.59
C ILE A 352 41.53 13.21 15.93
N GLY A 353 42.03 12.51 14.90
CA GLY A 353 43.16 11.60 15.00
C GLY A 353 42.82 10.17 15.38
N ASP A 354 43.76 9.25 15.15
CA ASP A 354 43.53 7.81 15.20
C ASP A 354 43.15 7.28 16.58
N ALA A 355 43.72 7.82 17.65
CA ALA A 355 43.36 7.43 19.02
C ALA A 355 41.91 7.81 19.33
N ALA A 356 41.54 9.06 19.00
CA ALA A 356 40.19 9.57 19.17
C ALA A 356 39.17 8.79 18.33
N LYS A 357 39.53 8.41 17.10
CA LYS A 357 38.69 7.57 16.23
C LYS A 357 38.39 6.21 16.85
N LYS A 358 39.38 5.53 17.41
CA LYS A 358 39.17 4.26 18.14
C LYS A 358 38.24 4.42 19.32
N GLN A 359 38.47 5.46 20.14
CA GLN A 359 37.65 5.76 21.33
C GLN A 359 36.23 6.18 20.95
N ALA A 360 36.05 6.85 19.81
CA ALA A 360 34.75 7.23 19.29
C ALA A 360 33.86 6.01 19.00
N PHE A 361 34.39 4.89 18.47
CA PHE A 361 33.62 3.67 18.29
C PHE A 361 33.14 3.06 19.60
N ILE A 362 34.00 3.07 20.63
CA ILE A 362 33.63 2.59 21.97
C ILE A 362 32.50 3.46 22.55
N LEU A 363 32.60 4.77 22.36
CA LEU A 363 31.58 5.71 22.83
C LEU A 363 30.26 5.57 22.04
N LEU A 364 30.31 5.39 20.72
CA LEU A 364 29.11 5.13 19.91
C LEU A 364 28.34 3.92 20.40
N GLU A 365 29.03 2.83 20.77
CA GLU A 365 28.38 1.66 21.34
C GLU A 365 27.73 1.95 22.72
N LYS A 366 28.38 2.76 23.55
CA LYS A 366 27.80 3.19 24.84
C LYS A 366 26.54 4.05 24.60
N LEU A 367 26.60 5.01 23.66
CA LEU A 367 25.46 5.87 23.29
C LEU A 367 24.31 5.05 22.70
N ARG A 368 24.59 4.09 21.80
CA ARG A 368 23.61 3.16 21.26
C ARG A 368 22.90 2.36 22.37
N LYS A 369 23.67 1.76 23.30
CA LYS A 369 23.11 1.02 24.46
C LYS A 369 22.26 1.90 25.36
N ALA A 370 22.59 3.20 25.43
CA ALA A 370 21.83 4.19 26.18
C ALA A 370 20.61 4.74 25.42
N ASN A 371 20.36 4.27 24.18
CA ASN A 371 19.30 4.73 23.29
C ASN A 371 19.37 6.25 22.97
N ILE A 372 20.60 6.78 22.85
CA ILE A 372 20.86 8.17 22.46
C ILE A 372 21.25 8.19 20.99
N LEU A 373 20.32 8.67 20.14
CA LEU A 373 20.54 8.75 18.69
C LEU A 373 21.71 9.67 18.39
N THR A 374 22.77 9.11 17.83
CA THR A 374 24.04 9.79 17.59
C THR A 374 24.45 9.65 16.13
N GLU A 375 24.86 10.76 15.52
CA GLU A 375 25.52 10.77 14.22
C GLU A 375 27.01 11.08 14.38
N ALA A 376 27.86 10.51 13.53
CA ALA A 376 29.30 10.72 13.53
C ALA A 376 29.85 10.72 12.11
N ASN A 377 30.88 11.52 11.87
CA ASN A 377 31.65 11.44 10.63
C ASN A 377 33.07 10.93 10.97
N LEU A 378 33.25 9.62 10.79
CA LEU A 378 34.49 8.95 11.19
C LEU A 378 35.59 8.97 10.11
N GLU A 379 35.29 9.50 8.91
CA GLU A 379 36.24 9.59 7.81
C GLU A 379 37.06 10.89 7.81
N LYS A 380 36.53 11.97 8.39
CA LYS A 380 37.11 13.30 8.34
C LYS A 380 37.77 13.68 9.67
N ASP A 381 39.01 14.13 9.60
CA ASP A 381 39.76 14.62 10.79
C ASP A 381 39.67 16.15 10.98
N ASN A 382 39.01 16.88 10.06
CA ASN A 382 38.85 18.33 10.17
C ASN A 382 37.67 18.71 11.08
N ILE A 383 37.98 19.32 12.23
CA ILE A 383 37.01 19.74 13.26
C ILE A 383 35.94 20.70 12.69
N ASN A 384 36.35 21.70 11.89
CA ASN A 384 35.41 22.70 11.37
C ASN A 384 34.40 22.07 10.40
N SER A 385 34.84 21.09 9.65
CA SER A 385 33.96 20.32 8.75
C SER A 385 32.95 19.49 9.52
N GLN A 386 33.37 18.87 10.64
CA GLN A 386 32.52 18.05 11.49
C GLN A 386 31.51 18.90 12.29
N ILE A 387 31.93 20.08 12.79
CA ILE A 387 31.01 21.05 13.45
C ILE A 387 29.93 21.51 12.46
N LYS A 388 30.31 21.86 11.21
CA LYS A 388 29.32 22.20 10.16
C LYS A 388 28.34 21.06 9.85
N ASN A 389 28.79 19.82 9.96
CA ASN A 389 27.89 18.68 9.80
C ASN A 389 26.92 18.56 11.00
N ALA A 390 27.41 18.76 12.25
CA ALA A 390 26.55 18.78 13.43
C ALA A 390 25.45 19.85 13.33
N ASP A 391 25.80 21.06 12.87
CA ASP A 391 24.84 22.13 12.60
C ASP A 391 23.82 21.74 11.51
N ARG A 392 24.28 21.12 10.42
CA ARG A 392 23.43 20.71 9.30
C ARG A 392 22.36 19.68 9.71
N VAL A 393 22.71 18.74 10.61
CA VAL A 393 21.77 17.73 11.10
C VAL A 393 20.94 18.21 12.30
N ASN A 394 21.18 19.46 12.75
CA ASN A 394 20.52 20.09 13.90
C ASN A 394 20.64 19.26 15.18
N ALA A 395 21.81 18.65 15.42
CA ALA A 395 22.07 17.96 16.67
C ALA A 395 22.20 18.99 17.82
N PRO A 396 21.42 18.87 18.91
CA PRO A 396 21.50 19.83 20.04
C PRO A 396 22.82 19.81 20.80
N TYR A 397 23.55 18.70 20.75
CA TYR A 397 24.83 18.53 21.38
C TYR A 397 25.89 17.97 20.45
N ALA A 398 27.12 18.45 20.56
CA ALA A 398 28.30 17.83 19.96
C ALA A 398 29.24 17.31 21.04
N LEU A 399 29.75 16.12 20.85
CA LEU A 399 30.81 15.51 21.65
C LEU A 399 32.10 15.58 20.84
N ILE A 400 33.15 16.14 21.41
CA ILE A 400 34.41 16.33 20.73
C ILE A 400 35.50 15.53 21.45
N LEU A 401 36.17 14.65 20.70
CA LEU A 401 37.31 13.85 21.14
C LEU A 401 38.53 14.20 20.29
N GLY A 402 39.54 14.72 20.89
CA GLY A 402 40.88 14.85 20.31
C GLY A 402 41.86 13.89 20.99
N GLN A 403 43.13 13.97 20.60
CA GLN A 403 44.18 13.15 21.20
C GLN A 403 44.36 13.42 22.69
N GLN A 404 44.33 14.71 23.10
CA GLN A 404 44.48 15.09 24.48
C GLN A 404 43.34 14.61 25.35
N GLU A 405 42.09 14.77 24.87
CA GLU A 405 40.92 14.32 25.60
C GLU A 405 40.94 12.79 25.85
N VAL A 406 41.43 12.03 24.87
CA VAL A 406 41.59 10.57 25.03
C VAL A 406 42.62 10.21 26.10
N LEU A 407 43.79 10.92 26.11
CA LEU A 407 44.84 10.69 27.08
C LEU A 407 44.37 11.02 28.52
N ASP A 408 43.61 12.10 28.66
CA ASP A 408 43.10 12.60 29.93
C ASP A 408 41.83 11.87 30.40
N GLY A 409 41.27 10.98 29.60
CA GLY A 409 40.02 10.30 29.90
C GLY A 409 38.80 11.24 29.92
N MET A 410 38.87 12.36 29.19
CA MET A 410 37.87 13.42 29.14
C MET A 410 37.20 13.50 27.78
N ILE A 411 36.11 14.27 27.68
CA ILE A 411 35.42 14.61 26.45
C ILE A 411 34.86 16.04 26.55
N ILE A 412 34.88 16.78 25.45
CA ILE A 412 34.25 18.10 25.42
C ILE A 412 32.79 17.92 24.96
N LEU A 413 31.86 18.35 25.81
CA LEU A 413 30.44 18.47 25.49
C LEU A 413 30.13 19.91 25.08
N LYS A 414 29.69 20.11 23.85
CA LYS A 414 29.31 21.42 23.33
C LYS A 414 27.78 21.47 23.16
N ASP A 415 27.13 22.45 23.76
CA ASP A 415 25.74 22.80 23.44
C ASP A 415 25.73 23.61 22.12
N MET A 416 25.12 23.06 21.09
CA MET A 416 25.13 23.67 19.75
C MET A 416 24.21 24.91 19.66
N THR A 417 23.30 25.11 20.60
CA THR A 417 22.39 26.25 20.64
C THR A 417 23.06 27.47 21.32
N SER A 418 23.64 27.26 22.47
CA SER A 418 24.31 28.33 23.27
C SER A 418 25.77 28.54 22.89
N GLY A 419 26.40 27.53 22.28
CA GLY A 419 27.84 27.50 22.00
C GLY A 419 28.73 27.18 23.22
N LEU A 420 28.16 27.00 24.42
CA LEU A 420 28.88 26.66 25.63
C LEU A 420 29.55 25.29 25.50
N GLN A 421 30.76 25.20 26.02
CA GLN A 421 31.58 23.99 26.04
C GLN A 421 31.99 23.65 27.47
N GLU A 422 31.91 22.37 27.81
CA GLU A 422 32.32 21.83 29.10
C GLU A 422 33.15 20.57 28.89
N THR A 423 34.20 20.41 29.68
CA THR A 423 35.00 19.19 29.66
C THR A 423 34.50 18.25 30.77
N ILE A 424 34.13 17.04 30.39
CA ILE A 424 33.46 16.07 31.26
C ILE A 424 34.24 14.75 31.23
N PRO A 425 34.37 14.03 32.35
CA PRO A 425 34.95 12.69 32.35
C PRO A 425 34.18 11.77 31.42
N LEU A 426 34.89 11.04 30.54
CA LEU A 426 34.31 10.17 29.52
C LEU A 426 33.37 9.10 30.12
N GLU A 427 33.62 8.69 31.36
CA GLU A 427 32.76 7.72 32.07
C GLU A 427 31.39 8.29 32.43
N ARG A 428 31.28 9.59 32.67
CA ARG A 428 30.03 10.27 33.09
C ARG A 428 29.22 10.85 31.97
N ILE A 429 29.73 10.84 30.74
CA ILE A 429 29.09 11.52 29.62
C ILE A 429 27.66 11.00 29.32
N ILE A 430 27.42 9.71 29.47
CA ILE A 430 26.09 9.12 29.23
C ILE A 430 25.07 9.65 30.24
N GLU A 431 25.45 9.74 31.52
CA GLU A 431 24.56 10.26 32.58
C GLU A 431 24.26 11.75 32.36
N GLU A 432 25.28 12.53 32.01
CA GLU A 432 25.13 13.95 31.72
C GLU A 432 24.23 14.21 30.50
N LEU A 433 24.41 13.46 29.44
CA LEU A 433 23.54 13.56 28.28
C LEU A 433 22.09 13.20 28.60
N LYS A 434 21.85 12.15 29.39
CA LYS A 434 20.48 11.77 29.80
C LYS A 434 19.83 12.90 30.61
N LYS A 435 20.51 13.50 31.58
CA LYS A 435 20.01 14.63 32.37
C LYS A 435 19.63 15.83 31.50
N ARG A 436 20.48 16.17 30.52
CA ARG A 436 20.26 17.33 29.63
C ARG A 436 19.19 17.10 28.59
N LEU A 437 19.11 15.89 28.05
CA LEU A 437 18.07 15.51 27.06
C LEU A 437 16.67 15.45 27.68
N VAL A 438 16.54 15.07 28.95
CA VAL A 438 15.26 15.12 29.69
C VAL A 438 14.79 16.56 29.97
N ARG A 439 15.72 17.51 30.16
CA ARG A 439 15.39 18.92 30.46
C ARG A 439 14.95 19.73 29.22
N LYS A 440 15.28 19.28 28.01
CA LYS A 440 14.98 20.02 26.75
C LYS A 440 13.70 19.54 26.05
N PHE A 441 13.00 18.54 26.59
CA PHE A 441 11.75 17.99 26.12
C PHE A 441 10.80 17.78 27.29
#